data_126b0623a7045a7016747f9f747ae43d
#
_entry.id   126b0623a7045a7016747f9f747ae43d
#
_cell.length_a   1.000
_cell.length_b   1.000
_cell.length_c   1.000
_cell.angle_alpha   90.00
_cell.angle_beta   90.00
_cell.angle_gamma   90.00
#
_symmetry.space_group_name_H-M   'P 1'
#
loop_
_entity.id
_entity.type
_entity.pdbx_description
1 polymer ?
#
loop_
_entity_poly.entity_id
_entity_poly.type
_entity_poly.pdbx_seq_one_letter_code
_entity_poly.pdbx_strand_id
1 'polypeptide(L)'
;KDATEEEMVHALRIAQIDDFVEKQGLDYRVSQGGNNFSGGQKQRLSIARAIIKKPDIYIFDDSFSALDFKTDAKLRAALKKEVGNSAVIIVAQRISTILDADQIIVLDEGRIVGKGNHNELMKNCTVYQQIAHSQLSEEELA
;
A
#
# COMPACT_ATOMS: atom_id res chain seq x y z
N LYS A 1 -2.50 -24.41 4.46
CA LYS A 1 -1.34 -24.51 5.36
C LYS A 1 -1.53 -23.42 6.42
N ASP A 2 -1.54 -23.81 7.67
CA ASP A 2 -1.64 -22.85 8.76
C ASP A 2 -0.30 -22.12 8.89
N ALA A 3 -0.35 -20.80 9.07
CA ALA A 3 0.83 -19.98 9.27
C ALA A 3 1.40 -20.24 10.69
N THR A 4 2.71 -20.26 10.81
CA THR A 4 3.36 -20.31 12.11
C THR A 4 3.26 -18.98 12.84
N GLU A 5 3.43 -18.97 14.16
CA GLU A 5 3.45 -17.73 14.95
C GLU A 5 4.56 -16.77 14.47
N GLU A 6 5.74 -17.29 14.11
CA GLU A 6 6.85 -16.52 13.56
C GLU A 6 6.48 -15.85 12.23
N GLU A 7 5.80 -16.56 11.32
CA GLU A 7 5.32 -16.01 10.05
C GLU A 7 4.26 -14.92 10.28
N MET A 8 3.38 -15.10 11.27
CA MET A 8 2.39 -14.09 11.65
C MET A 8 3.05 -12.83 12.19
N VAL A 9 3.98 -12.95 13.15
CA VAL A 9 4.72 -11.81 13.73
C VAL A 9 5.53 -11.08 12.66
N HIS A 10 6.19 -11.81 11.76
CA HIS A 10 6.93 -11.23 10.64
C HIS A 10 6.03 -10.38 9.74
N ALA A 11 4.89 -10.93 9.33
CA ALA A 11 3.95 -10.20 8.46
C ALA A 11 3.34 -8.96 9.15
N LEU A 12 3.06 -9.04 10.46
CA LEU A 12 2.58 -7.91 11.25
C LEU A 12 3.61 -6.78 11.36
N ARG A 13 4.89 -7.14 11.49
CA ARG A 13 6.00 -6.17 11.52
C ARG A 13 6.14 -5.46 10.17
N ILE A 14 6.08 -6.18 9.05
CA ILE A 14 6.09 -5.57 7.72
C ILE A 14 4.90 -4.63 7.54
N ALA A 15 3.72 -5.04 8.00
CA ALA A 15 2.52 -4.22 7.97
C ALA A 15 2.50 -3.08 8.99
N GLN A 16 3.57 -2.89 9.79
CA GLN A 16 3.73 -1.82 10.78
C GLN A 16 2.62 -1.82 11.86
N ILE A 17 2.20 -3.02 12.32
CA ILE A 17 1.14 -3.19 13.35
C ILE A 17 1.58 -4.11 14.49
N ASP A 18 2.85 -4.45 14.57
CA ASP A 18 3.45 -5.26 15.63
C ASP A 18 3.26 -4.64 17.02
N ASP A 19 3.44 -3.33 17.20
CA ASP A 19 3.20 -2.62 18.46
C ASP A 19 1.79 -2.89 19.05
N PHE A 20 0.78 -2.99 18.19
CA PHE A 20 -0.58 -3.30 18.62
C PHE A 20 -0.68 -4.75 19.10
N VAL A 21 -0.07 -5.67 18.35
CA VAL A 21 -0.14 -7.11 18.66
C VAL A 21 0.71 -7.45 19.87
N GLU A 22 1.85 -6.80 20.08
CA GLU A 22 2.65 -6.96 21.30
C GLU A 22 1.87 -6.58 22.56
N LYS A 23 0.98 -5.59 22.49
CA LYS A 23 0.12 -5.16 23.62
C LYS A 23 -1.10 -6.02 23.82
N GLN A 24 -1.72 -6.53 22.76
CA GLN A 24 -3.01 -7.20 22.81
C GLN A 24 -2.91 -8.74 22.69
N GLY A 25 -1.79 -9.24 22.16
CA GLY A 25 -1.59 -10.65 21.83
C GLY A 25 -2.16 -11.05 20.45
N LEU A 26 -1.66 -12.18 19.93
CA LEU A 26 -2.12 -12.73 18.64
C LEU A 26 -3.56 -13.27 18.71
N ASP A 27 -4.00 -13.70 19.88
CA ASP A 27 -5.36 -14.21 20.13
C ASP A 27 -6.41 -13.11 20.33
N TYR A 28 -6.04 -11.83 20.16
CA TYR A 28 -6.96 -10.72 20.30
C TYR A 28 -8.14 -10.84 19.35
N ARG A 29 -9.35 -10.89 19.91
CA ARG A 29 -10.58 -11.11 19.16
C ARG A 29 -10.91 -9.95 18.23
N VAL A 30 -11.09 -10.26 16.95
CA VAL A 30 -11.69 -9.34 15.98
C VAL A 30 -13.21 -9.36 16.15
N SER A 31 -13.81 -8.24 16.53
CA SER A 31 -15.27 -8.11 16.59
C SER A 31 -15.89 -8.13 15.19
N GLN A 32 -17.20 -8.35 15.11
CA GLN A 32 -17.91 -8.33 13.83
C GLN A 32 -17.68 -7.00 13.09
N GLY A 33 -17.22 -7.09 11.83
CA GLY A 33 -16.83 -5.91 11.02
C GLY A 33 -15.56 -5.20 11.50
N GLY A 34 -14.83 -5.78 12.46
CA GLY A 34 -13.60 -5.20 13.00
C GLY A 34 -13.82 -3.87 13.72
N ASN A 35 -14.97 -3.68 14.38
CA ASN A 35 -15.33 -2.40 15.02
C ASN A 35 -14.43 -2.01 16.20
N ASN A 36 -13.61 -2.95 16.71
CA ASN A 36 -12.60 -2.71 17.73
C ASN A 36 -11.23 -2.32 17.17
N PHE A 37 -11.13 -2.06 15.84
CA PHE A 37 -9.92 -1.59 15.16
C PHE A 37 -10.17 -0.25 14.45
N SER A 38 -9.17 0.61 14.43
CA SER A 38 -9.18 1.82 13.58
C SER A 38 -9.10 1.44 12.10
N GLY A 39 -9.47 2.36 11.20
CA GLY A 39 -9.36 2.14 9.75
C GLY A 39 -7.94 1.74 9.31
N GLY A 40 -6.93 2.47 9.79
CA GLY A 40 -5.53 2.15 9.52
C GLY A 40 -5.07 0.82 10.09
N GLN A 41 -5.58 0.39 11.26
CA GLN A 41 -5.30 -0.93 11.81
C GLN A 41 -5.93 -2.03 10.95
N LYS A 42 -7.18 -1.85 10.48
CA LYS A 42 -7.85 -2.78 9.57
C LYS A 42 -7.06 -2.96 8.27
N GLN A 43 -6.62 -1.85 7.66
CA GLN A 43 -5.82 -1.90 6.43
C GLN A 43 -4.51 -2.64 6.66
N ARG A 44 -3.76 -2.31 7.71
CA ARG A 44 -2.49 -2.98 8.04
C ARG A 44 -2.67 -4.48 8.32
N LEU A 45 -3.71 -4.88 9.05
CA LEU A 45 -4.02 -6.30 9.27
C LEU A 45 -4.39 -7.02 7.95
N SER A 46 -5.10 -6.35 7.04
CA SER A 46 -5.41 -6.91 5.72
C SER A 46 -4.15 -7.10 4.87
N ILE A 47 -3.22 -6.16 4.93
CA ILE A 47 -1.91 -6.26 4.27
C ILE A 47 -1.09 -7.41 4.87
N ALA A 48 -1.00 -7.52 6.21
CA ALA A 48 -0.31 -8.63 6.88
C ALA A 48 -0.85 -9.98 6.42
N ARG A 49 -2.18 -10.10 6.31
CA ARG A 49 -2.85 -11.31 5.85
C ARG A 49 -2.53 -11.64 4.37
N ALA A 50 -2.29 -10.65 3.53
CA ALA A 50 -1.85 -10.87 2.16
C ALA A 50 -0.38 -11.33 2.12
N ILE A 51 0.50 -10.73 2.93
CA ILE A 51 1.94 -11.04 3.00
C ILE A 51 2.17 -12.50 3.41
N ILE A 52 1.46 -12.98 4.43
CA ILE A 52 1.59 -14.37 4.92
C ILE A 52 1.36 -15.41 3.82
N LYS A 53 0.53 -15.10 2.83
CA LYS A 53 0.21 -16.02 1.74
C LYS A 53 1.34 -16.18 0.73
N LYS A 54 2.29 -15.24 0.68
CA LYS A 54 3.42 -15.20 -0.26
C LYS A 54 2.97 -15.49 -1.71
N PRO A 55 2.00 -14.72 -2.25
CA PRO A 55 1.48 -14.97 -3.60
C PRO A 55 2.45 -14.50 -4.67
N ASP A 56 2.28 -15.00 -5.91
CA ASP A 56 3.02 -14.51 -7.08
C ASP A 56 2.58 -13.11 -7.50
N ILE A 57 1.34 -12.72 -7.17
CA ILE A 57 0.75 -11.41 -7.50
C ILE A 57 0.05 -10.82 -6.27
N TYR A 58 0.46 -9.63 -5.86
CA TYR A 58 -0.22 -8.82 -4.86
C TYR A 58 -1.10 -7.77 -5.54
N ILE A 59 -2.33 -7.62 -5.06
CA ILE A 59 -3.24 -6.55 -5.49
C ILE A 59 -3.65 -5.77 -4.25
N PHE A 60 -3.30 -4.48 -4.23
CA PHE A 60 -3.66 -3.53 -3.17
C PHE A 60 -4.64 -2.50 -3.73
N ASP A 61 -5.91 -2.66 -3.41
CA ASP A 61 -6.97 -1.73 -3.81
C ASP A 61 -7.24 -0.78 -2.64
N ASP A 62 -6.87 0.49 -2.80
CA ASP A 62 -6.98 1.57 -1.80
C ASP A 62 -6.47 1.20 -0.39
N SER A 63 -5.49 0.28 -0.33
CA SER A 63 -5.08 -0.36 0.92
C SER A 63 -4.23 0.54 1.84
N PHE A 64 -3.85 1.73 1.39
CA PHE A 64 -2.96 2.66 2.10
C PHE A 64 -3.65 3.98 2.49
N SER A 65 -4.91 4.19 2.09
CA SER A 65 -5.60 5.48 2.20
C SER A 65 -5.85 5.96 3.64
N ALA A 66 -6.06 5.04 4.59
CA ALA A 66 -6.28 5.37 6.00
C ALA A 66 -4.99 5.45 6.83
N LEU A 67 -3.82 5.39 6.18
CA LEU A 67 -2.51 5.51 6.84
C LEU A 67 -2.01 6.95 6.83
N ASP A 68 -1.34 7.35 7.91
CA ASP A 68 -0.54 8.57 7.92
C ASP A 68 0.70 8.40 7.01
N PHE A 69 1.23 9.52 6.52
CA PHE A 69 2.34 9.51 5.56
C PHE A 69 3.58 8.74 6.04
N LYS A 70 3.91 8.84 7.34
CA LYS A 70 5.09 8.18 7.90
C LYS A 70 4.91 6.66 7.96
N THR A 71 3.75 6.20 8.38
CA THR A 71 3.40 4.78 8.43
C THR A 71 3.32 4.19 7.02
N ASP A 72 2.68 4.89 6.08
CA ASP A 72 2.59 4.50 4.68
C ASP A 72 3.98 4.33 4.05
N ALA A 73 4.87 5.31 4.19
CA ALA A 73 6.23 5.24 3.65
C ALA A 73 7.04 4.07 4.22
N LYS A 74 6.97 3.84 5.54
CA LYS A 74 7.66 2.71 6.20
C LYS A 74 7.13 1.36 5.72
N LEU A 75 5.80 1.23 5.64
CA LEU A 75 5.15 0.01 5.20
C LEU A 75 5.53 -0.31 3.75
N ARG A 76 5.46 0.66 2.84
CA ARG A 76 5.85 0.46 1.43
C ARG A 76 7.32 0.09 1.28
N ALA A 77 8.21 0.72 2.05
CA ALA A 77 9.63 0.36 2.05
C ALA A 77 9.89 -1.08 2.54
N ALA A 78 9.15 -1.52 3.57
CA ALA A 78 9.23 -2.88 4.08
C ALA A 78 8.61 -3.89 3.09
N LEU A 79 7.46 -3.55 2.52
CA LEU A 79 6.75 -4.36 1.53
C LEU A 79 7.61 -4.59 0.27
N LYS A 80 8.26 -3.54 -0.26
CA LYS A 80 9.15 -3.64 -1.43
C LYS A 80 10.27 -4.66 -1.25
N LYS A 81 10.78 -4.81 -0.02
CA LYS A 81 11.80 -5.82 0.31
C LYS A 81 11.21 -7.22 0.42
N GLU A 82 10.00 -7.32 0.96
CA GLU A 82 9.34 -8.60 1.25
C GLU A 82 8.77 -9.27 0.00
N VAL A 83 8.17 -8.50 -0.91
CA VAL A 83 7.50 -9.06 -2.09
C VAL A 83 8.47 -9.70 -3.10
N GLY A 84 9.78 -9.38 -3.01
CA GLY A 84 10.82 -9.98 -3.84
C GLY A 84 10.51 -9.85 -5.34
N ASN A 85 10.32 -11.00 -6.02
CA ASN A 85 10.03 -11.06 -7.45
C ASN A 85 8.51 -11.14 -7.76
N SER A 86 7.65 -11.05 -6.76
CA SER A 86 6.19 -11.05 -6.99
C SER A 86 5.76 -9.78 -7.71
N ALA A 87 4.78 -9.90 -8.59
CA ALA A 87 4.16 -8.73 -9.21
C ALA A 87 3.30 -7.98 -8.18
N VAL A 88 3.36 -6.64 -8.19
CA VAL A 88 2.57 -5.80 -7.28
C VAL A 88 1.73 -4.84 -8.09
N ILE A 89 0.42 -4.90 -7.91
CA ILE A 89 -0.56 -3.99 -8.51
C ILE A 89 -1.14 -3.13 -7.38
N ILE A 90 -1.03 -1.82 -7.52
CA ILE A 90 -1.54 -0.85 -6.54
C ILE A 90 -2.58 0.03 -7.22
N VAL A 91 -3.80 0.03 -6.70
CA VAL A 91 -4.81 1.03 -7.03
C VAL A 91 -4.75 2.09 -5.94
N ALA A 92 -4.37 3.30 -6.32
CA ALA A 92 -4.17 4.40 -5.37
C ALA A 92 -4.71 5.71 -5.92
N GLN A 93 -5.16 6.56 -5.00
CA GLN A 93 -5.56 7.93 -5.29
C GLN A 93 -4.45 8.95 -4.95
N ARG A 94 -3.43 8.52 -4.19
CA ARG A 94 -2.29 9.38 -3.80
C ARG A 94 -1.11 9.14 -4.75
N ILE A 95 -0.61 10.20 -5.37
CA ILE A 95 0.57 10.15 -6.22
C ILE A 95 1.79 9.64 -5.45
N SER A 96 2.00 10.09 -4.21
CA SER A 96 3.10 9.66 -3.36
C SER A 96 3.18 8.13 -3.15
N THR A 97 2.06 7.42 -3.29
CA THR A 97 2.01 5.96 -3.16
C THR A 97 2.60 5.24 -4.38
N ILE A 98 2.56 5.87 -5.55
CA ILE A 98 2.92 5.25 -6.84
C ILE A 98 4.13 5.88 -7.53
N LEU A 99 4.79 6.87 -6.92
CA LEU A 99 5.94 7.57 -7.51
C LEU A 99 7.04 6.62 -8.02
N ASP A 100 7.35 5.59 -7.22
CA ASP A 100 8.40 4.60 -7.50
C ASP A 100 7.89 3.37 -8.29
N ALA A 101 6.68 3.41 -8.85
CA ALA A 101 6.16 2.30 -9.64
C ALA A 101 6.90 2.20 -10.98
N ASP A 102 7.23 0.96 -11.37
CA ASP A 102 7.86 0.68 -12.68
C ASP A 102 6.96 1.13 -13.84
N GLN A 103 5.64 1.02 -13.65
CA GLN A 103 4.65 1.45 -14.60
C GLN A 103 3.40 1.97 -13.90
N ILE A 104 2.92 3.13 -14.31
CA ILE A 104 1.69 3.76 -13.88
C ILE A 104 0.70 3.74 -15.05
N ILE A 105 -0.53 3.38 -14.78
CA ILE A 105 -1.65 3.46 -15.72
C ILE A 105 -2.62 4.52 -15.19
N VAL A 106 -2.86 5.56 -15.98
CA VAL A 106 -3.79 6.64 -15.66
C VAL A 106 -5.14 6.35 -16.30
N LEU A 107 -6.17 6.29 -15.47
CA LEU A 107 -7.55 6.06 -15.90
C LEU A 107 -8.36 7.35 -15.77
N ASP A 108 -9.12 7.68 -16.80
CA ASP A 108 -10.09 8.77 -16.81
C ASP A 108 -11.34 8.33 -17.56
N GLU A 109 -12.51 8.54 -16.97
CA GLU A 109 -13.81 8.11 -17.52
C GLU A 109 -13.83 6.66 -18.04
N GLY A 110 -13.15 5.74 -17.32
CA GLY A 110 -13.08 4.32 -17.67
C GLY A 110 -12.13 4.00 -18.85
N ARG A 111 -11.30 4.96 -19.28
CA ARG A 111 -10.32 4.78 -20.37
C ARG A 111 -8.90 4.99 -19.88
N ILE A 112 -7.95 4.32 -20.50
CA ILE A 112 -6.52 4.57 -20.27
C ILE A 112 -6.14 5.83 -21.04
N VAL A 113 -5.77 6.90 -20.30
CA VAL A 113 -5.34 8.19 -20.87
C VAL A 113 -3.84 8.41 -20.72
N GLY A 114 -3.13 7.58 -19.96
CA GLY A 114 -1.68 7.63 -19.82
C GLY A 114 -1.11 6.30 -19.36
N LYS A 115 0.12 6.00 -19.80
CA LYS A 115 0.87 4.81 -19.41
C LYS A 115 2.37 5.15 -19.45
N GLY A 116 3.08 4.89 -18.37
CA GLY A 116 4.52 5.16 -18.24
C GLY A 116 4.95 5.21 -16.78
N ASN A 117 6.18 5.61 -16.50
CA ASN A 117 6.63 5.96 -15.17
C ASN A 117 6.24 7.41 -14.81
N HIS A 118 6.52 7.82 -13.56
CA HIS A 118 6.22 9.18 -13.10
C HIS A 118 6.77 10.26 -14.03
N ASN A 119 8.05 10.19 -14.38
CA ASN A 119 8.71 11.20 -15.20
C ASN A 119 8.16 11.29 -16.63
N GLU A 120 7.78 10.17 -17.22
CA GLU A 120 7.16 10.11 -18.53
C GLU A 120 5.75 10.73 -18.52
N LEU A 121 4.96 10.41 -17.49
CA LEU A 121 3.60 10.92 -17.36
C LEU A 121 3.58 12.41 -17.01
N MET A 122 4.54 12.88 -16.22
CA MET A 122 4.73 14.32 -15.97
C MET A 122 5.04 15.12 -17.24
N LYS A 123 5.61 14.50 -18.28
CA LYS A 123 5.88 15.15 -19.56
C LYS A 123 4.71 15.06 -20.56
N ASN A 124 3.98 13.93 -20.54
CA ASN A 124 3.14 13.55 -21.68
C ASN A 124 1.66 13.31 -21.31
N CYS A 125 1.26 13.37 -20.03
CA CYS A 125 -0.10 13.10 -19.61
C CYS A 125 -0.69 14.25 -18.78
N THR A 126 -1.53 15.07 -19.40
CA THR A 126 -2.15 16.25 -18.77
C THR A 126 -2.97 15.86 -17.54
N VAL A 127 -3.73 14.76 -17.59
CA VAL A 127 -4.53 14.27 -16.44
C VAL A 127 -3.61 13.92 -15.26
N TYR A 128 -2.51 13.22 -15.53
CA TYR A 128 -1.55 12.89 -14.48
C TYR A 128 -0.90 14.12 -13.86
N GLN A 129 -0.49 15.10 -14.72
CA GLN A 129 0.06 16.37 -14.27
C GLN A 129 -0.90 17.11 -13.33
N GLN A 130 -2.19 17.21 -13.70
CA GLN A 130 -3.20 17.85 -12.87
C GLN A 130 -3.34 17.20 -11.51
N ILE A 131 -3.36 15.87 -11.46
CA ILE A 131 -3.44 15.10 -10.19
C ILE A 131 -2.16 15.34 -9.37
N ALA A 132 -0.98 15.26 -9.99
CA ALA A 132 0.29 15.44 -9.31
C ALA A 132 0.42 16.86 -8.71
N HIS A 133 0.15 17.91 -9.50
CA HIS A 133 0.18 19.29 -9.03
C HIS A 133 -0.84 19.60 -7.93
N SER A 134 -1.93 18.84 -7.83
CA SER A 134 -2.91 19.00 -6.75
C SER A 134 -2.47 18.36 -5.44
N GLN A 135 -1.48 17.46 -5.45
CA GLN A 135 -1.11 16.63 -4.30
C GLN A 135 0.34 16.76 -3.84
N LEU A 136 1.25 17.14 -4.73
CA LEU A 136 2.68 17.26 -4.45
C LEU A 136 3.08 18.73 -4.32
N SER A 137 4.05 19.01 -3.46
CA SER A 137 4.71 20.32 -3.39
C SER A 137 5.62 20.57 -4.60
N GLU A 138 6.01 21.83 -4.83
CA GLU A 138 6.95 22.16 -5.91
C GLU A 138 8.31 21.44 -5.78
N GLU A 139 8.75 21.18 -4.53
CA GLU A 139 9.98 20.44 -4.25
C GLU A 139 9.88 18.95 -4.61
N GLU A 140 8.68 18.36 -4.51
CA GLU A 140 8.42 16.96 -4.86
C GLU A 140 8.16 16.75 -6.35
N LEU A 141 7.90 17.83 -7.08
CA LEU A 141 7.66 17.82 -8.54
C LEU A 141 8.95 18.02 -9.35
N ALA A 142 10.04 18.50 -8.71
CA ALA A 142 11.33 18.79 -9.33
C ALA A 142 12.20 17.54 -9.43
#